data_6d2ce385f4e580db615b8e0af48dec65
#
_entry.id   6d2ce385f4e580db615b8e0af48dec65
#
_cell.length_a   1.000
_cell.length_b   1.000
_cell.length_c   1.000
_cell.angle_alpha   90.00
_cell.angle_beta   90.00
_cell.angle_gamma   90.00
#
_symmetry.space_group_name_H-M   'P 1'
#
loop_
_entity.id
_entity.type
_entity.pdbx_description
1 polymer ?
#
loop_
_entity_poly.entity_id
_entity_poly.type
_entity_poly.pdbx_seq_one_letter_code
_entity_poly.pdbx_strand_id
1 'polypeptide(L)'
;RGIVTGILIVITLYLLTNYAYYKIIGFDQLKEARGIASIIGEKLFGPLGKTIFSLLLFTAVLAYVNVLLLSNPRVMYAMADDQILPQIFKKKYGAHEVLTVSLTAFTVLTIIILFYANTFDRILGFVMFLDSIGMVSSAAALFYLRRKTQHLNGTGIYQMKWFPVPTLFFIAAYLFVSGSIVLNTPMMALIGTLVFV
;
A
#
# COMPACT_ATOMS: atom_id res chain seq x y z
N ARG A 1 12.47 -15.35 -11.71
CA ARG A 1 11.93 -14.94 -13.03
C ARG A 1 10.42 -14.68 -12.93
N GLY A 2 9.60 -15.53 -12.30
CA GLY A 2 8.13 -15.38 -12.20
C GLY A 2 7.67 -14.04 -11.61
N ILE A 3 8.30 -13.56 -10.53
CA ILE A 3 7.94 -12.27 -9.89
C ILE A 3 8.15 -11.10 -10.88
N VAL A 4 9.29 -11.07 -11.57
CA VAL A 4 9.60 -9.99 -12.53
C VAL A 4 8.62 -9.99 -13.69
N THR A 5 8.30 -11.18 -14.23
CA THR A 5 7.31 -11.32 -15.30
C THR A 5 5.93 -10.85 -14.83
N GLY A 6 5.50 -11.24 -13.62
CA GLY A 6 4.24 -10.78 -13.03
C GLY A 6 4.18 -9.26 -12.89
N ILE A 7 5.24 -8.64 -12.39
CA ILE A 7 5.32 -7.17 -12.27
C ILE A 7 5.23 -6.50 -13.64
N LEU A 8 5.93 -6.99 -14.65
CA LEU A 8 5.88 -6.43 -16.00
C LEU A 8 4.49 -6.52 -16.61
N ILE A 9 3.79 -7.65 -16.44
CA ILE A 9 2.40 -7.81 -16.89
C ILE A 9 1.49 -6.78 -16.21
N VAL A 10 1.60 -6.63 -14.89
CA VAL A 10 0.78 -5.67 -14.12
C VAL A 10 1.06 -4.24 -14.58
N ILE A 11 2.32 -3.85 -14.74
CA ILE A 11 2.68 -2.50 -15.23
C ILE A 11 2.11 -2.26 -16.63
N THR A 12 2.24 -3.23 -17.54
CA THR A 12 1.71 -3.12 -18.91
C THR A 12 0.19 -2.94 -18.90
N LEU A 13 -0.53 -3.77 -18.15
CA LEU A 13 -1.99 -3.66 -18.01
C LEU A 13 -2.39 -2.31 -17.41
N TYR A 14 -1.65 -1.83 -16.40
CA TYR A 14 -1.92 -0.55 -15.77
C TYR A 14 -1.73 0.62 -16.74
N LEU A 15 -0.65 0.61 -17.52
CA LEU A 15 -0.40 1.64 -18.54
C LEU A 15 -1.46 1.63 -19.64
N LEU A 16 -1.84 0.44 -20.13
CA LEU A 16 -2.89 0.30 -21.15
C LEU A 16 -4.24 0.80 -20.64
N THR A 17 -4.59 0.47 -19.41
CA THR A 17 -5.83 0.92 -18.77
C THR A 17 -5.85 2.43 -18.61
N ASN A 18 -4.77 3.05 -18.12
CA ASN A 18 -4.68 4.50 -17.99
C ASN A 18 -4.70 5.21 -19.35
N TYR A 19 -4.07 4.64 -20.37
CA TYR A 19 -4.14 5.16 -21.73
C TYR A 19 -5.57 5.10 -22.30
N ALA A 20 -6.30 4.00 -22.05
CA ALA A 20 -7.70 3.89 -22.44
C ALA A 20 -8.57 4.92 -21.70
N TYR A 21 -8.34 5.16 -20.42
CA TYR A 21 -9.04 6.20 -19.65
C TYR A 21 -8.79 7.59 -20.24
N TYR A 22 -7.55 7.90 -20.54
CA TYR A 22 -7.17 9.15 -21.20
C TYR A 22 -7.89 9.34 -22.55
N LYS A 23 -7.97 8.29 -23.37
CA LYS A 23 -8.64 8.34 -24.69
C LYS A 23 -10.15 8.49 -24.59
N ILE A 24 -10.79 7.86 -23.60
CA ILE A 24 -12.26 7.85 -23.47
C ILE A 24 -12.76 9.10 -22.77
N ILE A 25 -12.09 9.56 -21.73
CA ILE A 25 -12.56 10.66 -20.87
C ILE A 25 -11.98 12.00 -21.32
N GLY A 26 -10.73 12.04 -21.78
CA GLY A 26 -9.96 13.24 -22.04
C GLY A 26 -9.25 13.76 -20.77
N PHE A 27 -8.17 14.52 -20.97
CA PHE A 27 -7.27 14.92 -19.89
C PHE A 27 -7.93 15.84 -18.86
N ASP A 28 -8.74 16.81 -19.31
CA ASP A 28 -9.34 17.82 -18.44
C ASP A 28 -10.41 17.21 -17.52
N GLN A 29 -11.25 16.34 -18.06
CA GLN A 29 -12.25 15.64 -17.26
C GLN A 29 -11.63 14.60 -16.34
N LEU A 30 -10.48 14.00 -16.71
CA LEU A 30 -9.79 13.00 -15.89
C LEU A 30 -9.23 13.59 -14.60
N LYS A 31 -8.79 14.86 -14.60
CA LYS A 31 -8.28 15.54 -13.41
C LYS A 31 -9.34 15.73 -12.31
N GLU A 32 -10.58 15.93 -12.70
CA GLU A 32 -11.68 16.21 -11.77
C GLU A 32 -12.54 14.96 -11.49
N ALA A 33 -12.26 13.86 -12.20
CA ALA A 33 -13.09 12.67 -12.16
C ALA A 33 -13.02 11.95 -10.80
N ARG A 34 -14.16 11.86 -10.15
CA ARG A 34 -14.38 10.96 -9.02
C ARG A 34 -15.10 9.72 -9.51
N GLY A 35 -14.46 8.54 -9.36
CA GLY A 35 -15.05 7.28 -9.83
C GLY A 35 -14.89 7.06 -11.33
N ILE A 36 -13.66 7.09 -11.83
CA ILE A 36 -13.28 6.95 -13.26
C ILE A 36 -13.96 5.76 -13.93
N ALA A 37 -14.00 4.60 -13.29
CA ALA A 37 -14.59 3.39 -13.89
C ALA A 37 -16.11 3.52 -14.11
N SER A 38 -16.84 4.20 -13.22
CA SER A 38 -18.28 4.46 -13.41
C SER A 38 -18.56 5.43 -14.56
N ILE A 39 -17.70 6.44 -14.74
CA ILE A 39 -17.78 7.38 -15.87
C ILE A 39 -17.53 6.66 -17.19
N ILE A 40 -16.56 5.76 -17.23
CA ILE A 40 -16.29 4.94 -18.41
C ILE A 40 -17.46 4.01 -18.72
N GLY A 41 -17.98 3.35 -17.68
CA GLY A 41 -19.17 2.50 -17.80
C GLY A 41 -20.34 3.26 -18.42
N GLU A 42 -20.55 4.52 -17.98
CA GLU A 42 -21.60 5.38 -18.54
C GLU A 42 -21.33 5.79 -20.01
N LYS A 43 -20.09 6.14 -20.35
CA LYS A 43 -19.72 6.53 -21.73
C LYS A 43 -19.80 5.37 -22.71
N LEU A 44 -19.47 4.16 -22.30
CA LEU A 44 -19.44 2.98 -23.19
C LEU A 44 -20.78 2.25 -23.27
N PHE A 45 -21.52 2.17 -22.18
CA PHE A 45 -22.71 1.33 -22.04
C PHE A 45 -23.95 2.09 -21.55
N GLY A 46 -23.86 3.43 -21.45
CA GLY A 46 -24.96 4.28 -20.96
C GLY A 46 -25.22 4.14 -19.45
N PRO A 47 -26.40 4.59 -18.96
CA PRO A 47 -26.72 4.62 -17.52
C PRO A 47 -26.65 3.24 -16.83
N LEU A 48 -27.01 2.17 -17.53
CA LEU A 48 -26.88 0.79 -17.05
C LEU A 48 -25.40 0.44 -16.82
N GLY A 49 -24.51 0.84 -17.71
CA GLY A 49 -23.07 0.62 -17.56
C GLY A 49 -22.53 1.32 -16.30
N LYS A 50 -22.94 2.55 -16.03
CA LYS A 50 -22.58 3.24 -14.79
C LYS A 50 -22.94 2.44 -13.54
N THR A 51 -24.18 1.94 -13.48
CA THR A 51 -24.66 1.16 -12.32
C THR A 51 -23.89 -0.14 -12.16
N ILE A 52 -23.68 -0.89 -13.25
CA ILE A 52 -22.95 -2.16 -13.23
C ILE A 52 -21.51 -1.94 -12.77
N PHE A 53 -20.79 -0.96 -13.34
CA PHE A 53 -19.41 -0.69 -12.96
C PHE A 53 -19.29 -0.18 -11.51
N SER A 54 -20.24 0.62 -11.04
CA SER A 54 -20.26 1.06 -9.64
C SER A 54 -20.48 -0.12 -8.69
N LEU A 55 -21.35 -1.06 -9.02
CA LEU A 55 -21.59 -2.27 -8.22
C LEU A 55 -20.36 -3.21 -8.21
N LEU A 56 -19.72 -3.38 -9.36
CA LEU A 56 -18.47 -4.15 -9.45
C LEU A 56 -17.35 -3.52 -8.60
N LEU A 57 -17.19 -2.20 -8.65
CA LEU A 57 -16.22 -1.49 -7.82
C LEU A 57 -16.55 -1.64 -6.33
N PHE A 58 -17.80 -1.48 -5.94
CA PHE A 58 -18.23 -1.67 -4.57
C PHE A 58 -17.92 -3.08 -4.05
N THR A 59 -18.23 -4.10 -4.86
CA THR A 59 -17.93 -5.50 -4.53
C THR A 59 -16.43 -5.75 -4.43
N ALA A 60 -15.63 -5.19 -5.34
CA ALA A 60 -14.18 -5.30 -5.31
C ALA A 60 -13.57 -4.65 -4.06
N VAL A 61 -14.06 -3.48 -3.66
CA VAL A 61 -13.61 -2.80 -2.42
C VAL A 61 -14.00 -3.62 -1.19
N LEU A 62 -15.22 -4.16 -1.12
CA LEU A 62 -15.62 -5.04 -0.02
C LEU A 62 -14.75 -6.29 0.08
N ALA A 63 -14.44 -6.93 -1.04
CA ALA A 63 -13.55 -8.07 -1.08
C ALA A 63 -12.15 -7.70 -0.57
N TYR A 64 -11.62 -6.54 -0.98
CA TYR A 64 -10.32 -6.06 -0.52
C TYR A 64 -10.30 -5.76 0.99
N VAL A 65 -11.33 -5.08 1.50
CA VAL A 65 -11.48 -4.81 2.96
C VAL A 65 -11.50 -6.13 3.74
N ASN A 66 -12.21 -7.15 3.25
CA ASN A 66 -12.24 -8.47 3.89
C ASN A 66 -10.84 -9.11 3.95
N VAL A 67 -10.06 -9.03 2.86
CA VAL A 67 -8.67 -9.50 2.84
C VAL A 67 -7.81 -8.77 3.88
N LEU A 68 -7.95 -7.44 4.01
CA LEU A 68 -7.21 -6.65 4.99
C LEU A 68 -7.59 -7.02 6.44
N LEU A 69 -8.88 -7.23 6.72
CA LEU A 69 -9.36 -7.65 8.04
C LEU A 69 -8.84 -9.04 8.44
N LEU A 70 -8.58 -9.91 7.48
CA LEU A 70 -7.98 -11.23 7.73
C LEU A 70 -6.45 -11.19 7.83
N SER A 71 -5.80 -10.32 7.06
CA SER A 71 -4.33 -10.26 6.94
C SER A 71 -3.69 -9.46 8.07
N ASN A 72 -4.17 -8.23 8.35
CA ASN A 72 -3.51 -7.33 9.29
C ASN A 72 -3.45 -7.84 10.73
N PRO A 73 -4.47 -8.49 11.30
CA PRO A 73 -4.36 -9.10 12.63
C PRO A 73 -3.27 -10.17 12.72
N ARG A 74 -3.00 -10.89 11.63
CA ARG A 74 -1.91 -11.89 11.59
C ARG A 74 -0.54 -11.23 11.58
N VAL A 75 -0.38 -10.08 10.93
CA VAL A 75 0.86 -9.29 11.00
C VAL A 75 1.07 -8.79 12.43
N MET A 76 0.03 -8.27 13.09
CA MET A 76 0.12 -7.83 14.49
C MET A 76 0.47 -9.01 15.43
N TYR A 77 -0.06 -10.20 15.16
CA TYR A 77 0.31 -11.42 15.88
C TYR A 77 1.80 -11.74 15.73
N ALA A 78 2.32 -11.72 14.49
CA ALA A 78 3.73 -11.98 14.21
C ALA A 78 4.65 -10.96 14.88
N MET A 79 4.28 -9.66 14.83
CA MET A 79 5.03 -8.61 15.53
C MET A 79 5.02 -8.79 17.06
N ALA A 80 3.92 -9.29 17.63
CA ALA A 80 3.87 -9.62 19.05
C ALA A 80 4.67 -10.88 19.39
N ASP A 81 4.79 -11.82 18.45
CA ASP A 81 5.66 -12.99 18.60
C ASP A 81 7.14 -12.59 18.63
N ASP A 82 7.53 -11.67 17.78
CA ASP A 82 8.86 -11.06 17.73
C ASP A 82 9.12 -10.03 18.85
N GLN A 83 8.21 -9.91 19.82
CA GLN A 83 8.28 -8.98 20.97
C GLN A 83 8.31 -7.48 20.60
N ILE A 84 7.91 -7.13 19.37
CA ILE A 84 7.78 -5.74 18.91
C ILE A 84 6.48 -5.12 19.43
N LEU A 85 5.40 -5.90 19.50
CA LEU A 85 4.12 -5.51 20.07
C LEU A 85 3.83 -6.23 21.41
N PRO A 86 2.95 -5.66 22.27
CA PRO A 86 2.54 -6.31 23.51
C PRO A 86 1.98 -7.72 23.27
N GLN A 87 2.27 -8.65 24.19
CA GLN A 87 1.88 -10.07 24.09
C GLN A 87 0.35 -10.29 24.05
N ILE A 88 -0.46 -9.27 24.41
CA ILE A 88 -1.92 -9.33 24.33
C ILE A 88 -2.42 -9.59 22.90
N PHE A 89 -1.67 -9.12 21.89
CA PHE A 89 -2.00 -9.31 20.47
C PHE A 89 -1.82 -10.76 19.98
N LYS A 90 -1.17 -11.62 20.77
CA LYS A 90 -1.05 -13.07 20.50
C LYS A 90 -2.24 -13.86 21.01
N LYS A 91 -3.10 -13.27 21.84
CA LYS A 91 -4.22 -14.00 22.45
C LYS A 91 -5.21 -14.42 21.38
N LYS A 92 -5.48 -15.71 21.34
CA LYS A 92 -6.47 -16.33 20.48
C LYS A 92 -7.70 -16.68 21.34
N TYR A 93 -8.88 -16.45 20.80
CA TYR A 93 -10.14 -16.68 21.50
C TYR A 93 -11.05 -17.61 20.69
N GLY A 94 -11.81 -18.44 21.45
CA GLY A 94 -12.79 -19.37 20.90
C GLY A 94 -12.20 -20.61 20.22
N ALA A 95 -13.07 -21.50 19.78
CA ALA A 95 -12.71 -22.76 19.14
C ALA A 95 -11.97 -22.58 17.78
N HIS A 96 -12.13 -21.43 17.15
CA HIS A 96 -11.50 -21.10 15.88
C HIS A 96 -10.22 -20.27 16.01
N GLU A 97 -9.67 -20.15 17.22
CA GLU A 97 -8.43 -19.41 17.51
C GLU A 97 -8.38 -17.97 16.91
N VAL A 98 -9.48 -17.23 17.02
CA VAL A 98 -9.61 -15.90 16.44
C VAL A 98 -8.75 -14.88 17.19
N LEU A 99 -7.98 -14.07 16.45
CA LEU A 99 -7.15 -12.97 16.97
C LEU A 99 -8.01 -11.73 17.29
N THR A 100 -8.95 -11.88 18.24
CA THR A 100 -9.97 -10.86 18.53
C THR A 100 -9.36 -9.52 18.95
N VAL A 101 -8.31 -9.53 19.78
CA VAL A 101 -7.66 -8.30 20.24
C VAL A 101 -7.03 -7.55 19.07
N SER A 102 -6.28 -8.25 18.21
CA SER A 102 -5.65 -7.65 17.03
C SER A 102 -6.69 -7.12 16.04
N LEU A 103 -7.75 -7.88 15.79
CA LEU A 103 -8.84 -7.47 14.91
C LEU A 103 -9.56 -6.23 15.44
N THR A 104 -9.91 -6.22 16.72
CA THR A 104 -10.60 -5.08 17.37
C THR A 104 -9.70 -3.85 17.36
N ALA A 105 -8.43 -3.98 17.73
CA ALA A 105 -7.48 -2.88 17.72
C ALA A 105 -7.31 -2.29 16.30
N PHE A 106 -7.16 -3.13 15.29
CA PHE A 106 -7.08 -2.70 13.89
C PHE A 106 -8.35 -1.98 13.45
N THR A 107 -9.53 -2.52 13.76
CA THR A 107 -10.81 -1.92 13.38
C THR A 107 -11.02 -0.57 14.07
N VAL A 108 -10.76 -0.48 15.37
CA VAL A 108 -10.90 0.77 16.13
C VAL A 108 -9.96 1.84 15.60
N LEU A 109 -8.69 1.49 15.35
CA LEU A 109 -7.70 2.40 14.77
C LEU A 109 -8.14 2.91 13.39
N THR A 110 -8.66 2.02 12.54
CA THR A 110 -9.16 2.39 11.21
C THR A 110 -10.35 3.36 11.30
N ILE A 111 -11.28 3.12 12.23
CA ILE A 111 -12.44 4.01 12.46
C ILE A 111 -11.95 5.39 12.94
N ILE A 112 -11.03 5.44 13.89
CA ILE A 112 -10.46 6.71 14.40
C ILE A 112 -9.83 7.50 13.25
N ILE A 113 -9.01 6.86 12.42
CA ILE A 113 -8.35 7.50 11.27
C ILE A 113 -9.39 8.01 10.29
N LEU A 114 -10.44 7.24 10.01
CA LEU A 114 -11.51 7.62 9.08
C LEU A 114 -12.22 8.91 9.51
N PHE A 115 -12.54 9.03 10.81
CA PHE A 115 -13.20 10.23 11.34
C PHE A 115 -12.25 11.43 11.47
N TYR A 116 -10.98 11.21 11.75
CA TYR A 116 -10.00 12.28 11.92
C TYR A 116 -9.54 12.88 10.59
N ALA A 117 -9.45 12.10 9.55
CA ALA A 117 -8.81 12.51 8.31
C ALA A 117 -9.70 13.34 7.36
N ASN A 118 -11.01 13.47 7.61
CA ASN A 118 -12.00 14.32 6.92
C ASN A 118 -11.97 14.33 5.36
N THR A 119 -10.87 13.97 4.72
CA THR A 119 -10.69 14.00 3.25
C THR A 119 -9.81 12.84 2.82
N PHE A 120 -10.19 12.18 1.72
CA PHE A 120 -9.44 11.06 1.13
C PHE A 120 -7.97 11.41 0.85
N ASP A 121 -7.71 12.62 0.32
CA ASP A 121 -6.36 13.06 -0.03
C ASP A 121 -5.44 13.15 1.20
N ARG A 122 -5.97 13.51 2.36
CA ARG A 122 -5.21 13.54 3.62
C ARG A 122 -4.83 12.14 4.09
N ILE A 123 -5.78 11.20 4.02
CA ILE A 123 -5.51 9.78 4.35
C ILE A 123 -4.43 9.24 3.42
N LEU A 124 -4.60 9.47 2.13
CA LEU A 124 -3.67 9.01 1.10
C LEU A 124 -2.26 9.58 1.33
N GLY A 125 -2.14 10.89 1.56
CA GLY A 125 -0.86 11.55 1.83
C GLY A 125 -0.18 10.99 3.09
N PHE A 126 -0.92 10.79 4.18
CA PHE A 126 -0.41 10.20 5.42
C PHE A 126 0.10 8.77 5.21
N VAL A 127 -0.72 7.91 4.58
CA VAL A 127 -0.35 6.50 4.33
C VAL A 127 0.86 6.41 3.39
N MET A 128 0.85 7.20 2.30
CA MET A 128 1.98 7.24 1.36
C MET A 128 3.28 7.73 2.00
N PHE A 129 3.20 8.67 2.95
CA PHE A 129 4.36 9.14 3.68
C PHE A 129 4.96 8.06 4.58
N LEU A 130 4.11 7.38 5.38
CA LEU A 130 4.55 6.26 6.23
C LEU A 130 5.12 5.10 5.42
N ASP A 131 4.46 4.74 4.32
CA ASP A 131 4.93 3.69 3.41
C ASP A 131 6.30 4.06 2.83
N SER A 132 6.47 5.31 2.41
CA SER A 132 7.75 5.79 1.88
C SER A 132 8.89 5.67 2.89
N ILE A 133 8.68 6.02 4.16
CA ILE A 133 9.68 5.86 5.22
C ILE A 133 10.00 4.37 5.41
N GLY A 134 8.98 3.52 5.50
CA GLY A 134 9.14 2.07 5.66
C GLY A 134 9.93 1.44 4.50
N MET A 135 9.61 1.83 3.26
CA MET A 135 10.28 1.32 2.06
C MET A 135 11.73 1.80 1.97
N VAL A 136 12.02 3.07 2.29
CA VAL A 136 13.39 3.59 2.35
C VAL A 136 14.20 2.89 3.44
N SER A 137 13.64 2.70 4.63
CA SER A 137 14.29 2.00 5.74
C SER A 137 14.63 0.56 5.38
N SER A 138 13.67 -0.15 4.76
CA SER A 138 13.85 -1.53 4.30
C SER A 138 14.93 -1.64 3.23
N ALA A 139 14.95 -0.71 2.27
CA ALA A 139 15.99 -0.66 1.23
C ALA A 139 17.36 -0.30 1.81
N ALA A 140 17.42 0.59 2.82
CA ALA A 140 18.67 0.92 3.52
C ALA A 140 19.20 -0.27 4.33
N ALA A 141 18.32 -1.03 4.99
CA ALA A 141 18.69 -2.24 5.71
C ALA A 141 19.38 -3.29 4.82
N LEU A 142 19.08 -3.31 3.52
CA LEU A 142 19.73 -4.21 2.57
C LEU A 142 21.26 -3.97 2.49
N PHE A 143 21.72 -2.71 2.62
CA PHE A 143 23.16 -2.41 2.64
C PHE A 143 23.84 -3.02 3.88
N TYR A 144 23.19 -2.90 5.03
CA TYR A 144 23.69 -3.48 6.27
C TYR A 144 23.70 -5.01 6.22
N LEU A 145 22.58 -5.60 5.83
CA LEU A 145 22.45 -7.06 5.71
C LEU A 145 23.49 -7.65 4.74
N ARG A 146 23.70 -7.00 3.61
CA ARG A 146 24.66 -7.48 2.61
C ARG A 146 26.11 -7.44 3.11
N ARG A 147 26.47 -6.45 3.93
CA ARG A 147 27.79 -6.43 4.60
C ARG A 147 27.91 -7.57 5.61
N LYS A 148 26.86 -7.81 6.41
CA LYS A 148 26.85 -8.84 7.44
C LYS A 148 26.87 -10.26 6.86
N THR A 149 26.28 -10.49 5.69
CA THR A 149 26.12 -11.80 5.06
C THR A 149 27.16 -12.09 3.97
N GLN A 150 28.23 -11.32 3.87
CA GLN A 150 29.30 -11.54 2.89
C GLN A 150 29.93 -12.94 2.95
N HIS A 151 30.00 -13.53 4.15
CA HIS A 151 30.51 -14.90 4.40
C HIS A 151 29.62 -16.00 3.82
N LEU A 152 28.35 -15.70 3.48
CA LEU A 152 27.40 -16.63 2.87
C LEU A 152 27.42 -16.59 1.33
N ASN A 153 28.33 -15.81 0.74
CA ASN A 153 28.48 -15.71 -0.71
C ASN A 153 28.84 -17.09 -1.29
N GLY A 154 28.02 -17.59 -2.21
CA GLY A 154 28.21 -18.87 -2.88
C GLY A 154 27.28 -20.01 -2.43
N THR A 155 26.46 -19.83 -1.40
CA THR A 155 25.55 -20.85 -0.88
C THR A 155 24.14 -20.85 -1.51
N GLY A 156 24.01 -20.58 -2.82
CA GLY A 156 22.72 -20.59 -3.53
C GLY A 156 21.81 -19.37 -3.30
N ILE A 157 22.28 -18.38 -2.57
CA ILE A 157 21.54 -17.14 -2.30
C ILE A 157 21.58 -16.23 -3.54
N TYR A 158 20.39 -15.78 -4.00
CA TYR A 158 20.30 -14.86 -5.10
C TYR A 158 21.00 -13.53 -4.81
N GLN A 159 21.92 -13.14 -5.67
CA GLN A 159 22.62 -11.85 -5.60
C GLN A 159 22.26 -10.98 -6.80
N MET A 160 21.81 -9.76 -6.53
CA MET A 160 21.54 -8.78 -7.56
C MET A 160 22.83 -8.30 -8.20
N LYS A 161 23.02 -8.55 -9.50
CA LYS A 161 24.24 -8.23 -10.24
C LYS A 161 24.58 -6.73 -10.29
N TRP A 162 23.56 -5.87 -10.30
CA TRP A 162 23.70 -4.41 -10.48
C TRP A 162 23.57 -3.63 -9.17
N PHE A 163 23.74 -4.32 -8.04
CA PHE A 163 23.79 -3.63 -6.75
C PHE A 163 25.03 -2.68 -6.72
N PRO A 164 24.92 -1.42 -6.22
CA PRO A 164 23.79 -0.82 -5.48
C PRO A 164 22.80 0.01 -6.32
N VAL A 165 22.97 0.09 -7.65
CA VAL A 165 22.28 1.05 -8.52
C VAL A 165 20.74 0.97 -8.42
N PRO A 166 20.07 -0.19 -8.57
CA PRO A 166 18.62 -0.25 -8.46
C PRO A 166 18.11 0.12 -7.06
N THR A 167 18.87 -0.22 -6.01
CA THR A 167 18.51 0.11 -4.63
C THR A 167 18.59 1.61 -4.36
N LEU A 168 19.63 2.28 -4.89
CA LEU A 168 19.77 3.74 -4.78
C LEU A 168 18.67 4.47 -5.56
N PHE A 169 18.35 3.99 -6.76
CA PHE A 169 17.26 4.55 -7.56
C PHE A 169 15.91 4.40 -6.85
N PHE A 170 15.65 3.24 -6.25
CA PHE A 170 14.46 2.99 -5.45
C PHE A 170 14.36 3.96 -4.25
N ILE A 171 15.44 4.10 -3.47
CA ILE A 171 15.50 5.04 -2.34
C ILE A 171 15.27 6.48 -2.82
N ALA A 172 15.92 6.90 -3.90
CA ALA A 172 15.75 8.25 -4.44
C ALA A 172 14.32 8.53 -4.88
N ALA A 173 13.65 7.57 -5.53
CA ALA A 173 12.25 7.69 -5.93
C ALA A 173 11.31 7.86 -4.71
N TYR A 174 11.48 7.07 -3.67
CA TYR A 174 10.66 7.19 -2.45
C TYR A 174 10.98 8.44 -1.64
N LEU A 175 12.24 8.88 -1.60
CA LEU A 175 12.61 10.16 -0.98
C LEU A 175 12.01 11.35 -1.75
N PHE A 176 11.95 11.27 -3.07
CA PHE A 176 11.28 12.28 -3.89
C PHE A 176 9.78 12.36 -3.59
N VAL A 177 9.09 11.21 -3.50
CA VAL A 177 7.68 11.15 -3.12
C VAL A 177 7.47 11.72 -1.71
N SER A 178 8.28 11.28 -0.75
CA SER A 178 8.22 11.76 0.64
C SER A 178 8.45 13.28 0.72
N GLY A 179 9.46 13.79 0.00
CA GLY A 179 9.74 15.22 -0.09
C GLY A 179 8.59 16.03 -0.69
N SER A 180 7.96 15.50 -1.75
CA SER A 180 6.77 16.11 -2.34
C SER A 180 5.61 16.21 -1.36
N ILE A 181 5.39 15.18 -0.53
CA ILE A 181 4.34 15.17 0.50
C ILE A 181 4.65 16.20 1.60
N VAL A 182 5.90 16.28 2.05
CA VAL A 182 6.33 17.29 3.03
C VAL A 182 6.07 18.71 2.53
N LEU A 183 6.36 18.99 1.26
CA LEU A 183 6.15 20.31 0.67
C LEU A 183 4.66 20.66 0.47
N ASN A 184 3.85 19.70 0.05
CA ASN A 184 2.44 19.95 -0.27
C ASN A 184 1.50 19.78 0.94
N THR A 185 1.83 18.88 1.88
CA THR A 185 1.02 18.56 3.06
C THR A 185 1.87 18.40 4.32
N PRO A 186 2.52 19.48 4.81
CA PRO A 186 3.50 19.40 5.91
C PRO A 186 2.90 18.87 7.21
N MET A 187 1.63 19.14 7.48
CA MET A 187 0.95 18.66 8.68
C MET A 187 0.79 17.12 8.69
N MET A 188 0.55 16.51 7.54
CA MET A 188 0.45 15.05 7.40
C MET A 188 1.83 14.38 7.59
N ALA A 189 2.89 15.00 7.08
CA ALA A 189 4.26 14.55 7.28
C ALA A 189 4.68 14.63 8.75
N LEU A 190 4.31 15.69 9.47
CA LEU A 190 4.57 15.83 10.92
C LEU A 190 3.86 14.73 11.72
N ILE A 191 2.56 14.52 11.48
CA ILE A 191 1.79 13.47 12.17
C ILE A 191 2.36 12.09 11.84
N GLY A 192 2.71 11.83 10.57
CA GLY A 192 3.35 10.58 10.15
C GLY A 192 4.69 10.33 10.85
N THR A 193 5.52 11.36 10.98
CA THR A 193 6.79 11.25 11.70
C THR A 193 6.58 10.93 13.18
N LEU A 194 5.62 11.59 13.85
CA LEU A 194 5.28 11.34 15.26
C LEU A 194 4.76 9.91 15.51
N VAL A 195 4.05 9.34 14.53
CA VAL A 195 3.54 7.95 14.64
C VAL A 195 4.66 6.93 14.38
N PHE A 196 5.66 7.29 13.58
CA PHE A 196 6.77 6.38 13.23
C PHE A 196 7.87 6.32 14.31
N VAL A 197 8.04 7.36 15.09
CA VAL A 197 9.04 7.47 16.20
C VAL A 197 8.45 6.97 17.49
#